data_7d65501b319c34014698cc78ddea6c82
#
_entry.id   7d65501b319c34014698cc78ddea6c82
#
_cell.length_a   1.000
_cell.length_b   1.000
_cell.length_c   1.000
_cell.angle_alpha   90.00
_cell.angle_beta   90.00
_cell.angle_gamma   90.00
#
_symmetry.space_group_name_H-M   'P 1'
#
loop_
_entity.id
_entity.type
_entity.pdbx_description
1 polymer ?
#
loop_
_entity_poly.entity_id
_entity_poly.type
_entity_poly.pdbx_seq_one_letter_code
_entity_poly.pdbx_strand_id
1 'polypeptide(L)'
;MKKFISKLLGATFAASLAATAMVGTAQAEGERFVLVSHAPDSDSWWNTIKNALALAGEQMDVEVEYRNPTTGDIADMARIIEQATATNPDGIITTLADPDVLKGPIEDAVAKGIPVIIINSGTPEQAAELGALMYVGQPEYDAGLAAGQRAKRDGIASFLCVNHVVSNPVVGERCRGFADGLGVELGESMIDSGQDPAEIKNKVMAYLSANPDTDAILTLGPTSADPTIEAVKENGMAGEIYFGTFDLGAEIVKAIKDGTIQWGIDQQPFLQAYLPVIVLTNYKRYGVLPGNNINSGPGFVTKDALEMVEKFAGEYR
;
A
#
# COMPACT_ATOMS: atom_id res chain seq x y z
N MET A 1 -41.59 -90.50 39.92
CA MET A 1 -40.14 -90.53 40.10
C MET A 1 -39.47 -89.53 39.15
N LYS A 2 -38.61 -88.72 39.67
CA LYS A 2 -37.56 -87.84 39.03
C LYS A 2 -38.02 -86.64 38.19
N LYS A 3 -37.79 -85.53 38.80
CA LYS A 3 -37.54 -84.19 38.44
C LYS A 3 -36.74 -84.01 37.11
N PHE A 4 -37.12 -83.03 36.30
CA PHE A 4 -36.09 -82.28 35.55
C PHE A 4 -36.51 -80.80 35.46
N ILE A 5 -35.68 -79.98 35.99
CA ILE A 5 -35.69 -78.52 35.98
C ILE A 5 -35.07 -78.11 34.65
N SER A 6 -35.72 -77.34 33.81
CA SER A 6 -35.05 -76.62 32.71
C SER A 6 -35.01 -75.13 33.01
N LYS A 7 -33.80 -74.61 33.05
CA LYS A 7 -33.49 -73.21 33.25
C LYS A 7 -33.79 -72.44 31.98
N LEU A 8 -34.65 -71.41 32.08
CA LEU A 8 -34.75 -70.38 31.08
C LEU A 8 -33.50 -69.44 31.22
N LEU A 9 -32.69 -69.42 30.18
CA LEU A 9 -31.74 -68.33 30.00
C LEU A 9 -32.39 -67.23 29.15
N GLY A 10 -32.63 -66.08 29.78
CA GLY A 10 -33.03 -64.87 29.07
C GLY A 10 -31.82 -64.24 28.39
N ALA A 11 -31.84 -64.15 27.08
CA ALA A 11 -30.86 -63.36 26.36
C ALA A 11 -31.44 -61.94 26.15
N THR A 12 -30.98 -61.01 26.95
CA THR A 12 -31.21 -59.57 26.73
C THR A 12 -30.29 -59.09 25.62
N PHE A 13 -30.85 -58.78 24.46
CA PHE A 13 -30.19 -58.12 23.37
C PHE A 13 -30.12 -56.64 23.69
N ALA A 14 -28.95 -56.16 24.14
CA ALA A 14 -28.68 -54.76 24.28
C ALA A 14 -28.35 -54.18 22.85
N ALA A 15 -29.30 -53.51 22.24
CA ALA A 15 -29.09 -52.74 21.04
C ALA A 15 -28.34 -51.48 21.40
N SER A 16 -27.01 -51.46 21.22
CA SER A 16 -26.18 -50.27 21.30
C SER A 16 -26.42 -49.42 20.05
N LEU A 17 -27.25 -48.37 20.15
CA LEU A 17 -27.24 -47.29 19.15
C LEU A 17 -25.92 -46.56 19.25
N ALA A 18 -24.97 -46.89 18.38
CA ALA A 18 -23.84 -46.04 18.10
C ALA A 18 -24.34 -44.83 17.31
N ALA A 19 -24.67 -43.75 18.01
CA ALA A 19 -24.82 -42.43 17.37
C ALA A 19 -23.42 -42.00 16.92
N THR A 20 -23.05 -42.30 15.69
CA THR A 20 -21.98 -41.64 14.98
C THR A 20 -22.41 -40.19 14.83
N ALA A 21 -21.97 -39.34 15.76
CA ALA A 21 -21.92 -37.91 15.51
C ALA A 21 -21.05 -37.72 14.27
N MET A 22 -21.67 -37.50 13.12
CA MET A 22 -21.01 -36.86 12.01
C MET A 22 -20.64 -35.45 12.52
N VAL A 23 -19.43 -35.30 13.04
CA VAL A 23 -18.78 -34.00 13.06
C VAL A 23 -18.59 -33.67 11.58
N GLY A 24 -19.63 -33.06 11.00
CA GLY A 24 -19.46 -32.33 9.76
C GLY A 24 -18.31 -31.33 10.08
N THR A 25 -17.14 -31.56 9.50
CA THR A 25 -16.21 -30.48 9.30
C THR A 25 -17.02 -29.48 8.48
N ALA A 26 -17.57 -28.44 9.15
CA ALA A 26 -17.86 -27.20 8.47
C ALA A 26 -16.52 -26.86 7.84
N GLN A 27 -16.41 -27.13 6.54
CA GLN A 27 -15.36 -26.54 5.73
C GLN A 27 -15.66 -25.07 5.88
N ALA A 28 -14.87 -24.37 6.68
CA ALA A 28 -14.94 -22.93 6.76
C ALA A 28 -14.74 -22.50 5.31
N GLU A 29 -15.79 -21.94 4.69
CA GLU A 29 -15.60 -21.12 3.51
C GLU A 29 -14.54 -20.15 3.96
N GLY A 30 -13.38 -20.13 3.28
CA GLY A 30 -12.23 -19.34 3.70
C GLY A 30 -12.67 -17.89 3.87
N GLU A 31 -12.08 -17.19 4.85
CA GLU A 31 -12.36 -15.78 5.08
C GLU A 31 -12.18 -15.01 3.77
N ARG A 32 -13.03 -14.02 3.53
CA ARG A 32 -12.99 -13.21 2.32
C ARG A 32 -12.63 -11.76 2.65
N PHE A 33 -11.54 -11.27 2.07
CA PHE A 33 -11.06 -9.89 2.25
C PHE A 33 -11.10 -9.12 0.94
N VAL A 34 -11.49 -7.84 1.00
CA VAL A 34 -11.53 -6.95 -0.16
C VAL A 34 -10.55 -5.80 0.07
N LEU A 35 -9.61 -5.63 -0.86
CA LEU A 35 -8.74 -4.45 -0.91
C LEU A 35 -9.29 -3.45 -1.93
N VAL A 36 -9.57 -2.23 -1.49
CA VAL A 36 -10.01 -1.12 -2.34
C VAL A 36 -8.95 -0.02 -2.34
N SER A 37 -8.36 0.28 -3.50
CA SER A 37 -7.37 1.34 -3.66
C SER A 37 -7.91 2.52 -4.45
N HIS A 38 -7.23 3.67 -4.35
CA HIS A 38 -7.54 4.87 -5.13
C HIS A 38 -6.87 4.92 -6.52
N ALA A 39 -6.03 3.93 -6.84
CA ALA A 39 -5.19 3.96 -8.02
C ALA A 39 -5.98 3.75 -9.32
N PRO A 40 -5.64 4.46 -10.41
CA PRO A 40 -6.10 4.11 -11.74
C PRO A 40 -5.47 2.81 -12.24
N ASP A 41 -6.07 2.18 -13.24
CA ASP A 41 -5.54 0.95 -13.86
C ASP A 41 -4.16 1.15 -14.51
N SER A 42 -3.84 2.39 -14.90
CA SER A 42 -2.56 2.75 -15.52
C SER A 42 -1.39 2.82 -14.55
N ASP A 43 -1.62 2.86 -13.23
CA ASP A 43 -0.56 2.97 -12.24
C ASP A 43 0.06 1.59 -11.93
N SER A 44 1.21 1.33 -12.55
CA SER A 44 1.93 0.05 -12.44
C SER A 44 2.50 -0.23 -11.05
N TRP A 45 2.70 0.79 -10.21
CA TRP A 45 3.17 0.61 -8.83
C TRP A 45 2.26 -0.33 -8.03
N TRP A 46 0.94 -0.27 -8.30
CA TRP A 46 -0.04 -1.11 -7.63
C TRP A 46 0.00 -2.59 -8.02
N ASN A 47 0.80 -2.97 -9.04
CA ASN A 47 1.02 -4.38 -9.36
C ASN A 47 1.69 -5.13 -8.21
N THR A 48 2.62 -4.48 -7.49
CA THR A 48 3.24 -5.05 -6.28
C THR A 48 2.20 -5.33 -5.19
N ILE A 49 1.26 -4.40 -4.98
CA ILE A 49 0.13 -4.58 -4.05
C ILE A 49 -0.73 -5.78 -4.46
N LYS A 50 -1.12 -5.87 -5.75
CA LYS A 50 -1.96 -6.96 -6.30
C LYS A 50 -1.27 -8.32 -6.14
N ASN A 51 0.02 -8.40 -6.46
CA ASN A 51 0.81 -9.62 -6.35
C ASN A 51 0.97 -10.06 -4.88
N ALA A 52 1.25 -9.11 -3.98
CA ALA A 52 1.37 -9.38 -2.55
C ALA A 52 0.04 -9.83 -1.93
N LEU A 53 -1.07 -9.21 -2.33
CA LEU A 53 -2.42 -9.58 -1.91
C LEU A 53 -2.73 -11.04 -2.32
N ALA A 54 -2.49 -11.38 -3.59
CA ALA A 54 -2.72 -12.72 -4.13
C ALA A 54 -1.87 -13.78 -3.41
N LEU A 55 -0.57 -13.50 -3.21
CA LEU A 55 0.33 -14.40 -2.49
C LEU A 55 -0.10 -14.61 -1.03
N ALA A 56 -0.52 -13.55 -0.34
CA ALA A 56 -1.01 -13.66 1.03
C ALA A 56 -2.30 -14.48 1.10
N GLY A 57 -3.22 -14.29 0.15
CA GLY A 57 -4.45 -15.09 0.02
C GLY A 57 -4.16 -16.57 -0.13
N GLU A 58 -3.24 -16.93 -1.04
CA GLU A 58 -2.80 -18.31 -1.23
C GLU A 58 -2.17 -18.91 0.05
N GLN A 59 -1.25 -18.19 0.68
CA GLN A 59 -0.53 -18.69 1.85
C GLN A 59 -1.39 -18.81 3.10
N MET A 60 -2.41 -17.97 3.23
CA MET A 60 -3.33 -17.98 4.37
C MET A 60 -4.58 -18.82 4.13
N ASP A 61 -4.76 -19.35 2.91
CA ASP A 61 -5.95 -20.08 2.49
C ASP A 61 -7.23 -19.24 2.73
N VAL A 62 -7.25 -18.03 2.15
CA VAL A 62 -8.34 -17.06 2.21
C VAL A 62 -8.63 -16.48 0.83
N GLU A 63 -9.89 -16.10 0.60
CA GLU A 63 -10.28 -15.38 -0.62
C GLU A 63 -9.88 -13.91 -0.51
N VAL A 64 -9.20 -13.39 -1.54
CA VAL A 64 -8.83 -11.98 -1.62
C VAL A 64 -9.31 -11.37 -2.92
N GLU A 65 -9.80 -10.15 -2.85
CA GLU A 65 -10.28 -9.41 -4.02
C GLU A 65 -9.65 -8.02 -4.04
N TYR A 66 -9.15 -7.59 -5.20
CA TYR A 66 -8.66 -6.24 -5.43
C TYR A 66 -9.67 -5.45 -6.27
N ARG A 67 -10.01 -4.24 -5.83
CA ARG A 67 -10.90 -3.30 -6.52
C ARG A 67 -10.29 -1.92 -6.57
N ASN A 68 -10.53 -1.19 -7.66
CA ASN A 68 -10.11 0.21 -7.81
C ASN A 68 -11.00 0.92 -8.83
N PRO A 69 -11.08 2.26 -8.77
CA PRO A 69 -11.65 3.05 -9.85
C PRO A 69 -10.68 3.03 -11.05
N THR A 70 -11.14 2.63 -12.23
CA THR A 70 -10.29 2.47 -13.43
C THR A 70 -9.55 3.75 -13.82
N THR A 71 -10.16 4.91 -13.53
CA THR A 71 -9.61 6.25 -13.83
C THR A 71 -8.96 6.93 -12.62
N GLY A 72 -9.03 6.32 -11.42
CA GLY A 72 -8.58 6.95 -10.18
C GLY A 72 -9.57 7.96 -9.59
N ASP A 73 -10.84 7.98 -10.05
CA ASP A 73 -11.87 8.88 -9.52
C ASP A 73 -12.25 8.49 -8.08
N ILE A 74 -12.10 9.42 -7.14
CA ILE A 74 -12.31 9.16 -5.72
C ILE A 74 -13.78 8.97 -5.36
N ALA A 75 -14.71 9.60 -6.09
CA ALA A 75 -16.14 9.36 -5.88
C ALA A 75 -16.55 7.95 -6.36
N ASP A 76 -15.90 7.43 -7.41
CA ASP A 76 -16.06 6.04 -7.82
C ASP A 76 -15.47 5.09 -6.76
N MET A 77 -14.31 5.42 -6.17
CA MET A 77 -13.74 4.64 -5.08
C MET A 77 -14.68 4.56 -3.87
N ALA A 78 -15.31 5.67 -3.48
CA ALA A 78 -16.29 5.68 -2.39
C ALA A 78 -17.42 4.67 -2.66
N ARG A 79 -17.99 4.67 -3.89
CA ARG A 79 -19.01 3.69 -4.29
C ARG A 79 -18.50 2.24 -4.28
N ILE A 80 -17.24 2.02 -4.63
CA ILE A 80 -16.62 0.68 -4.59
C ILE A 80 -16.49 0.20 -3.14
N ILE A 81 -16.14 1.08 -2.18
CA ILE A 81 -16.12 0.74 -0.74
C ILE A 81 -17.53 0.40 -0.25
N GLU A 82 -18.55 1.18 -0.61
CA GLU A 82 -19.94 0.90 -0.28
C GLU A 82 -20.40 -0.46 -0.84
N GLN A 83 -20.07 -0.76 -2.09
CA GLN A 83 -20.37 -2.04 -2.73
C GLN A 83 -19.64 -3.21 -2.05
N ALA A 84 -18.35 -3.04 -1.70
CA ALA A 84 -17.60 -4.03 -0.95
C ALA A 84 -18.26 -4.29 0.40
N THR A 85 -18.61 -3.23 1.14
CA THR A 85 -19.33 -3.28 2.42
C THR A 85 -20.67 -4.01 2.31
N ALA A 86 -21.41 -3.79 1.22
CA ALA A 86 -22.70 -4.44 0.98
C ALA A 86 -22.59 -5.97 0.76
N THR A 87 -21.41 -6.45 0.33
CA THR A 87 -21.14 -7.89 0.18
C THR A 87 -20.78 -8.61 1.48
N ASN A 88 -20.67 -7.85 2.59
CA ASN A 88 -20.35 -8.33 3.92
C ASN A 88 -19.09 -9.22 3.98
N PRO A 89 -17.92 -8.69 3.57
CA PRO A 89 -16.66 -9.43 3.66
C PRO A 89 -16.20 -9.58 5.12
N ASP A 90 -15.26 -10.49 5.37
CA ASP A 90 -14.66 -10.68 6.69
C ASP A 90 -13.67 -9.59 7.07
N GLY A 91 -13.27 -8.75 6.12
CA GLY A 91 -12.46 -7.57 6.33
C GLY A 91 -12.30 -6.73 5.07
N ILE A 92 -12.07 -5.44 5.26
CA ILE A 92 -11.77 -4.49 4.18
C ILE A 92 -10.38 -3.90 4.43
N ILE A 93 -9.57 -3.86 3.39
CA ILE A 93 -8.29 -3.15 3.35
C ILE A 93 -8.50 -1.98 2.40
N THR A 94 -8.18 -0.75 2.80
CA THR A 94 -8.43 0.40 1.92
C THR A 94 -7.43 1.54 2.13
N THR A 95 -7.34 2.43 1.15
CA THR A 95 -6.58 3.69 1.27
C THR A 95 -7.51 4.83 1.67
N LEU A 96 -6.96 5.88 2.28
CA LEU A 96 -7.68 7.11 2.63
C LEU A 96 -7.06 8.29 1.86
N ALA A 97 -7.14 8.22 0.51
CA ALA A 97 -6.50 9.20 -0.36
C ALA A 97 -7.20 10.59 -0.33
N ASP A 98 -8.47 10.61 -0.05
CA ASP A 98 -9.25 11.84 0.18
C ASP A 98 -10.18 11.62 1.38
N PRO A 99 -9.82 12.16 2.57
CA PRO A 99 -10.60 11.96 3.78
C PRO A 99 -12.01 12.55 3.70
N ASP A 100 -12.23 13.65 2.97
CA ASP A 100 -13.54 14.30 2.89
C ASP A 100 -14.55 13.42 2.14
N VAL A 101 -14.09 12.65 1.14
CA VAL A 101 -14.94 11.77 0.34
C VAL A 101 -15.03 10.36 0.91
N LEU A 102 -13.92 9.81 1.44
CA LEU A 102 -13.83 8.40 1.79
C LEU A 102 -14.17 8.07 3.25
N LYS A 103 -14.19 9.08 4.14
CA LYS A 103 -14.49 8.89 5.57
C LYS A 103 -15.82 8.18 5.79
N GLY A 104 -16.91 8.70 5.21
CA GLY A 104 -18.26 8.14 5.40
C GLY A 104 -18.38 6.66 5.02
N PRO A 105 -18.01 6.24 3.79
CA PRO A 105 -18.03 4.84 3.39
C PRO A 105 -17.19 3.90 4.27
N ILE A 106 -16.05 4.38 4.80
CA ILE A 106 -15.20 3.60 5.71
C ILE A 106 -15.85 3.47 7.09
N GLU A 107 -16.37 4.56 7.65
CA GLU A 107 -17.12 4.55 8.92
C GLU A 107 -18.36 3.63 8.86
N ASP A 108 -19.05 3.60 7.72
CA ASP A 108 -20.20 2.71 7.49
C ASP A 108 -19.79 1.23 7.51
N ALA A 109 -18.62 0.88 6.95
CA ALA A 109 -18.09 -0.47 7.02
C ALA A 109 -17.76 -0.87 8.47
N VAL A 110 -17.07 0.02 9.20
CA VAL A 110 -16.75 -0.18 10.63
C VAL A 110 -18.01 -0.30 11.47
N ALA A 111 -19.02 0.55 11.26
CA ALA A 111 -20.29 0.52 11.98
C ALA A 111 -21.07 -0.79 11.75
N LYS A 112 -20.89 -1.45 10.61
CA LYS A 112 -21.44 -2.79 10.35
C LYS A 112 -20.64 -3.92 11.02
N GLY A 113 -19.57 -3.61 11.73
CA GLY A 113 -18.70 -4.59 12.39
C GLY A 113 -17.71 -5.26 11.45
N ILE A 114 -17.49 -4.74 10.24
CA ILE A 114 -16.46 -5.22 9.33
C ILE A 114 -15.12 -4.64 9.79
N PRO A 115 -14.11 -5.46 10.11
CA PRO A 115 -12.77 -4.96 10.46
C PRO A 115 -12.13 -4.28 9.25
N VAL A 116 -11.61 -3.06 9.45
CA VAL A 116 -10.97 -2.26 8.41
C VAL A 116 -9.50 -2.04 8.75
N ILE A 117 -8.61 -2.15 7.77
CA ILE A 117 -7.22 -1.73 7.85
C ILE A 117 -6.98 -0.66 6.79
N ILE A 118 -6.43 0.49 7.22
CA ILE A 118 -6.01 1.56 6.31
C ILE A 118 -4.58 1.30 5.86
N ILE A 119 -4.33 1.43 4.55
CA ILE A 119 -3.00 1.22 3.98
C ILE A 119 -2.58 2.41 3.11
N ASN A 120 -1.28 2.56 2.88
CA ASN A 120 -0.68 3.50 1.93
C ASN A 120 -1.04 4.97 2.23
N SER A 121 -2.19 5.44 1.77
CA SER A 121 -2.69 6.80 1.98
C SER A 121 -3.57 6.88 3.22
N GLY A 122 -3.41 7.97 3.98
CA GLY A 122 -3.96 8.19 5.30
C GLY A 122 -2.86 8.22 6.36
N THR A 123 -3.25 8.42 7.62
CA THR A 123 -2.33 8.45 8.76
C THR A 123 -2.79 7.49 9.86
N PRO A 124 -1.91 7.13 10.80
CA PRO A 124 -2.28 6.37 12.00
C PRO A 124 -3.42 7.01 12.79
N GLU A 125 -3.42 8.34 12.92
CA GLU A 125 -4.43 9.11 13.65
C GLU A 125 -5.78 9.03 12.94
N GLN A 126 -5.79 9.22 11.62
CA GLN A 126 -7.01 9.11 10.80
C GLN A 126 -7.58 7.69 10.84
N ALA A 127 -6.73 6.66 10.78
CA ALA A 127 -7.19 5.27 10.92
C ALA A 127 -7.87 5.03 12.28
N ALA A 128 -7.30 5.56 13.36
CA ALA A 128 -7.88 5.47 14.70
C ALA A 128 -9.20 6.24 14.83
N GLU A 129 -9.29 7.44 14.26
CA GLU A 129 -10.52 8.26 14.23
C GLU A 129 -11.67 7.55 13.49
N LEU A 130 -11.37 6.82 12.42
CA LEU A 130 -12.34 6.04 11.67
C LEU A 130 -12.73 4.72 12.34
N GLY A 131 -12.08 4.35 13.45
CA GLY A 131 -12.30 3.06 14.12
C GLY A 131 -11.71 1.87 13.34
N ALA A 132 -10.78 2.10 12.42
CA ALA A 132 -10.03 1.05 11.77
C ALA A 132 -9.11 0.33 12.77
N LEU A 133 -8.79 -0.95 12.51
CA LEU A 133 -7.94 -1.75 13.39
C LEU A 133 -6.52 -1.20 13.49
N MET A 134 -5.99 -0.71 12.37
CA MET A 134 -4.65 -0.13 12.29
C MET A 134 -4.39 0.56 10.94
N TYR A 135 -3.26 1.23 10.89
CA TYR A 135 -2.63 1.73 9.67
C TYR A 135 -1.40 0.87 9.32
N VAL A 136 -1.24 0.57 8.04
CA VAL A 136 -0.04 -0.12 7.49
C VAL A 136 0.48 0.70 6.30
N GLY A 137 1.60 1.39 6.48
CA GLY A 137 2.11 2.28 5.43
C GLY A 137 3.43 2.95 5.81
N GLN A 138 3.86 3.90 5.00
CA GLN A 138 5.04 4.69 5.26
C GLN A 138 4.65 6.02 5.96
N PRO A 139 5.37 6.46 6.99
CA PRO A 139 5.21 7.83 7.52
C PRO A 139 5.83 8.82 6.53
N GLU A 140 5.00 9.43 5.70
CA GLU A 140 5.40 10.16 4.49
C GLU A 140 6.21 11.42 4.79
N TYR A 141 5.84 12.18 5.84
CA TYR A 141 6.62 13.32 6.28
C TYR A 141 8.04 12.91 6.72
N ASP A 142 8.16 11.86 7.55
CA ASP A 142 9.45 11.39 8.06
C ASP A 142 10.33 10.85 6.93
N ALA A 143 9.71 10.21 5.94
CA ALA A 143 10.41 9.75 4.75
C ALA A 143 10.97 10.94 3.92
N GLY A 144 10.15 11.97 3.72
CA GLY A 144 10.58 13.23 3.12
C GLY A 144 11.71 13.90 3.90
N LEU A 145 11.56 14.01 5.23
CA LEU A 145 12.56 14.60 6.13
C LEU A 145 13.91 13.88 6.03
N ALA A 146 13.91 12.56 6.05
CA ALA A 146 15.12 11.75 5.89
C ALA A 146 15.79 11.97 4.53
N ALA A 147 14.98 12.07 3.46
CA ALA A 147 15.44 12.36 2.10
C ALA A 147 16.08 13.77 1.99
N GLY A 148 15.43 14.79 2.54
CA GLY A 148 15.96 16.17 2.57
C GLY A 148 17.25 16.27 3.37
N GLN A 149 17.33 15.60 4.53
CA GLN A 149 18.58 15.55 5.32
C GLN A 149 19.71 14.84 4.57
N ARG A 150 19.39 13.82 3.74
CA ARG A 150 20.37 13.17 2.87
C ARG A 150 20.86 14.15 1.81
N ALA A 151 19.95 14.78 1.06
CA ALA A 151 20.29 15.78 0.05
C ALA A 151 21.16 16.92 0.62
N LYS A 152 20.82 17.41 1.82
CA LYS A 152 21.62 18.42 2.53
C LYS A 152 23.06 17.98 2.80
N ARG A 153 23.26 16.72 3.23
CA ARG A 153 24.62 16.17 3.45
C ARG A 153 25.41 16.07 2.14
N ASP A 154 24.71 15.90 1.02
CA ASP A 154 25.30 15.85 -0.32
C ASP A 154 25.52 17.24 -0.92
N GLY A 155 25.25 18.33 -0.15
CA GLY A 155 25.53 19.71 -0.53
C GLY A 155 24.40 20.43 -1.25
N ILE A 156 23.21 19.84 -1.34
CA ILE A 156 22.04 20.42 -2.00
C ILE A 156 21.45 21.54 -1.15
N ALA A 157 21.04 22.65 -1.78
CA ALA A 157 20.49 23.83 -1.15
C ALA A 157 19.12 24.27 -1.70
N SER A 158 18.73 23.77 -2.89
CA SER A 158 17.45 24.08 -3.54
C SER A 158 16.89 22.84 -4.24
N PHE A 159 15.57 22.81 -4.46
CA PHE A 159 14.95 21.66 -5.11
C PHE A 159 13.62 22.02 -5.80
N LEU A 160 13.22 21.16 -6.74
CA LEU A 160 11.89 21.08 -7.31
C LEU A 160 11.21 19.81 -6.81
N CYS A 161 10.01 19.91 -6.22
CA CYS A 161 9.15 18.78 -5.92
C CYS A 161 8.06 18.63 -7.01
N VAL A 162 8.00 17.47 -7.68
CA VAL A 162 7.07 17.18 -8.77
C VAL A 162 5.90 16.37 -8.23
N ASN A 163 4.83 17.05 -7.79
CA ASN A 163 3.66 16.40 -7.22
C ASN A 163 2.62 16.10 -8.31
N HIS A 164 2.38 14.82 -8.56
CA HIS A 164 1.43 14.34 -9.58
C HIS A 164 0.01 14.09 -9.03
N VAL A 165 -0.22 14.26 -7.72
CA VAL A 165 -1.52 14.03 -7.06
C VAL A 165 -1.74 14.97 -5.87
N VAL A 166 -1.84 16.26 -6.16
CA VAL A 166 -2.01 17.31 -5.12
C VAL A 166 -3.31 17.18 -4.31
N SER A 167 -4.29 16.45 -4.82
CA SER A 167 -5.52 16.11 -4.09
C SER A 167 -5.30 15.14 -2.93
N ASN A 168 -4.18 14.41 -2.92
CA ASN A 168 -3.80 13.55 -1.80
C ASN A 168 -2.82 14.31 -0.87
N PRO A 169 -3.30 14.85 0.27
CA PRO A 169 -2.48 15.68 1.13
C PRO A 169 -1.30 14.92 1.74
N VAL A 170 -1.44 13.61 1.93
CA VAL A 170 -0.40 12.76 2.51
C VAL A 170 0.82 12.66 1.58
N VAL A 171 0.60 12.67 0.27
CA VAL A 171 1.69 12.70 -0.71
C VAL A 171 2.44 14.04 -0.68
N GLY A 172 1.74 15.14 -0.42
CA GLY A 172 2.35 16.46 -0.21
C GLY A 172 3.29 16.52 1.00
N GLU A 173 3.08 15.67 2.03
CA GLU A 173 3.97 15.54 3.18
C GLU A 173 5.42 15.17 2.78
N ARG A 174 5.60 14.40 1.70
CA ARG A 174 6.92 14.05 1.15
C ARG A 174 7.71 15.29 0.76
N CYS A 175 7.06 16.25 0.07
CA CYS A 175 7.68 17.53 -0.32
C CYS A 175 7.99 18.40 0.90
N ARG A 176 7.04 18.50 1.85
CA ARG A 176 7.19 19.29 3.05
C ARG A 176 8.32 18.74 3.93
N GLY A 177 8.31 17.44 4.20
CA GLY A 177 9.39 16.79 4.94
C GLY A 177 10.75 17.00 4.26
N PHE A 178 10.81 16.91 2.91
CA PHE A 178 12.05 17.15 2.19
C PHE A 178 12.57 18.59 2.36
N ALA A 179 11.67 19.57 2.24
CA ALA A 179 12.03 20.99 2.47
C ALA A 179 12.57 21.20 3.87
N ASP A 180 11.88 20.69 4.90
CA ASP A 180 12.30 20.81 6.30
C ASP A 180 13.64 20.08 6.55
N GLY A 181 13.84 18.89 5.97
CA GLY A 181 15.10 18.15 6.03
C GLY A 181 16.27 18.87 5.38
N LEU A 182 16.00 19.53 4.25
CA LEU A 182 16.97 20.38 3.55
C LEU A 182 17.24 21.66 4.34
N GLY A 183 16.26 22.16 5.06
CA GLY A 183 16.29 23.39 5.84
C GLY A 183 15.92 24.62 5.02
N VAL A 184 14.97 24.46 4.09
CA VAL A 184 14.45 25.51 3.22
C VAL A 184 12.91 25.56 3.31
N GLU A 185 12.33 26.68 2.89
CA GLU A 185 10.88 26.79 2.73
C GLU A 185 10.42 26.01 1.49
N LEU A 186 9.32 25.27 1.58
CA LEU A 186 8.75 24.59 0.41
C LEU A 186 8.31 25.61 -0.65
N GLY A 187 7.53 26.61 -0.27
CA GLY A 187 7.09 27.70 -1.13
C GLY A 187 6.63 27.25 -2.51
N GLU A 188 7.20 27.87 -3.56
CA GLU A 188 6.91 27.55 -4.96
C GLU A 188 7.76 26.38 -5.51
N SER A 189 8.56 25.73 -4.65
CA SER A 189 9.38 24.57 -5.05
C SER A 189 8.55 23.30 -5.29
N MET A 190 7.24 23.28 -5.00
CA MET A 190 6.33 22.21 -5.36
C MET A 190 5.42 22.62 -6.51
N ILE A 191 5.43 21.85 -7.60
CA ILE A 191 4.51 22.05 -8.72
C ILE A 191 3.43 20.97 -8.74
N ASP A 192 2.20 21.35 -9.12
CA ASP A 192 1.18 20.42 -9.56
C ASP A 192 1.48 20.00 -11.00
N SER A 193 2.06 18.83 -11.16
CA SER A 193 2.47 18.34 -12.47
C SER A 193 1.32 17.69 -13.25
N GLY A 194 0.23 17.29 -12.58
CA GLY A 194 -0.77 16.38 -13.16
C GLY A 194 -0.19 15.00 -13.41
N GLN A 195 -0.93 14.17 -14.16
CA GLN A 195 -0.55 12.75 -14.41
C GLN A 195 -0.22 12.46 -15.90
N ASP A 196 -0.42 13.43 -16.79
CA ASP A 196 -0.05 13.27 -18.20
C ASP A 196 1.47 13.38 -18.39
N PRO A 197 2.15 12.37 -18.99
CA PRO A 197 3.60 12.37 -19.13
C PRO A 197 4.16 13.57 -19.90
N ALA A 198 3.49 14.04 -20.95
CA ALA A 198 3.95 15.17 -21.74
C ALA A 198 3.79 16.48 -20.96
N GLU A 199 2.70 16.62 -20.21
CA GLU A 199 2.48 17.77 -19.33
C GLU A 199 3.53 17.82 -18.21
N ILE A 200 3.85 16.69 -17.56
CA ILE A 200 4.88 16.59 -16.54
C ILE A 200 6.24 17.04 -17.10
N LYS A 201 6.67 16.49 -18.25
CA LYS A 201 7.92 16.89 -18.92
C LYS A 201 7.97 18.40 -19.15
N ASN A 202 6.91 18.96 -19.71
CA ASN A 202 6.83 20.38 -20.03
C ASN A 202 6.91 21.26 -18.76
N LYS A 203 6.19 20.92 -17.69
CA LYS A 203 6.16 21.68 -16.44
C LYS A 203 7.51 21.61 -15.72
N VAL A 204 8.15 20.43 -15.66
CA VAL A 204 9.49 20.27 -15.09
C VAL A 204 10.50 21.14 -15.82
N MET A 205 10.55 21.07 -17.14
CA MET A 205 11.50 21.85 -17.93
C MET A 205 11.23 23.36 -17.88
N ALA A 206 9.95 23.77 -17.84
CA ALA A 206 9.58 25.16 -17.65
C ALA A 206 10.05 25.71 -16.30
N TYR A 207 9.86 24.92 -15.21
CA TYR A 207 10.33 25.31 -13.89
C TYR A 207 11.86 25.45 -13.85
N LEU A 208 12.61 24.45 -14.31
CA LEU A 208 14.09 24.46 -14.31
C LEU A 208 14.63 25.60 -15.18
N SER A 209 13.97 25.92 -16.29
CA SER A 209 14.37 27.06 -17.14
C SER A 209 14.14 28.42 -16.45
N ALA A 210 13.08 28.53 -15.64
CA ALA A 210 12.79 29.73 -14.87
C ALA A 210 13.65 29.85 -13.60
N ASN A 211 14.15 28.72 -13.08
CA ASN A 211 14.93 28.61 -11.85
C ASN A 211 16.23 27.84 -12.13
N PRO A 212 17.19 28.43 -12.84
CA PRO A 212 18.41 27.74 -13.30
C PRO A 212 19.34 27.32 -12.15
N ASP A 213 19.17 27.89 -10.96
CA ASP A 213 19.96 27.58 -9.74
C ASP A 213 19.32 26.42 -8.93
N THR A 214 18.37 25.65 -9.51
CA THR A 214 17.78 24.49 -8.86
C THR A 214 18.79 23.34 -8.82
N ASP A 215 19.17 22.90 -7.62
CA ASP A 215 20.17 21.84 -7.42
C ASP A 215 19.59 20.44 -7.58
N ALA A 216 18.31 20.25 -7.19
CA ALA A 216 17.73 18.93 -7.10
C ALA A 216 16.29 18.84 -7.65
N ILE A 217 15.92 17.61 -8.03
CA ILE A 217 14.55 17.21 -8.33
C ILE A 217 14.14 16.11 -7.34
N LEU A 218 12.93 16.23 -6.79
CA LEU A 218 12.23 15.18 -6.05
C LEU A 218 10.94 14.80 -6.78
N THR A 219 10.82 13.55 -7.19
CA THR A 219 9.55 13.00 -7.72
C THR A 219 8.89 12.09 -6.68
N LEU A 220 7.57 11.92 -6.77
CA LEU A 220 6.78 11.31 -5.71
C LEU A 220 6.21 9.92 -6.08
N GLY A 221 6.74 9.34 -7.14
CA GLY A 221 6.36 8.01 -7.63
C GLY A 221 6.66 7.84 -9.12
N PRO A 222 6.48 6.63 -9.70
CA PRO A 222 6.77 6.36 -11.11
C PRO A 222 6.02 7.29 -12.07
N THR A 223 4.78 7.66 -11.76
CA THR A 223 3.98 8.58 -12.59
C THR A 223 4.68 9.91 -12.85
N SER A 224 5.35 10.48 -11.85
CA SER A 224 6.12 11.71 -12.03
C SER A 224 7.59 11.44 -12.38
N ALA A 225 8.17 10.31 -11.93
CA ALA A 225 9.57 10.00 -12.14
C ALA A 225 9.89 9.66 -13.59
N ASP A 226 9.12 8.76 -14.22
CA ASP A 226 9.42 8.26 -15.56
C ASP A 226 9.49 9.39 -16.61
N PRO A 227 8.49 10.29 -16.73
CA PRO A 227 8.59 11.41 -17.66
C PRO A 227 9.67 12.43 -17.25
N THR A 228 9.96 12.59 -15.96
CA THR A 228 11.04 13.49 -15.51
C THR A 228 12.42 12.91 -15.86
N ILE A 229 12.62 11.58 -15.74
CA ILE A 229 13.84 10.90 -16.20
C ILE A 229 14.08 11.16 -17.68
N GLU A 230 13.06 11.03 -18.53
CA GLU A 230 13.15 11.32 -19.95
C GLU A 230 13.51 12.80 -20.19
N ALA A 231 12.82 13.73 -19.53
CA ALA A 231 13.08 15.16 -19.66
C ALA A 231 14.53 15.53 -19.31
N VAL A 232 15.04 15.02 -18.19
CA VAL A 232 16.41 15.23 -17.74
C VAL A 232 17.43 14.67 -18.72
N LYS A 233 17.22 13.46 -19.27
CA LYS A 233 18.08 12.84 -20.28
C LYS A 233 18.07 13.59 -21.60
N GLU A 234 16.90 13.94 -22.11
CA GLU A 234 16.74 14.67 -23.37
C GLU A 234 17.41 16.06 -23.37
N ASN A 235 17.51 16.68 -22.18
CA ASN A 235 18.12 18.00 -22.02
C ASN A 235 19.57 17.94 -21.49
N GLY A 236 20.19 16.77 -21.44
CA GLY A 236 21.59 16.60 -21.05
C GLY A 236 21.90 16.87 -19.57
N MET A 237 20.87 16.82 -18.71
CA MET A 237 20.99 17.10 -17.27
C MET A 237 21.19 15.81 -16.44
N ALA A 238 21.19 14.64 -17.09
CA ALA A 238 21.37 13.35 -16.42
C ALA A 238 22.75 13.27 -15.73
N GLY A 239 22.74 13.09 -14.40
CA GLY A 239 23.94 13.09 -13.58
C GLY A 239 24.49 14.48 -13.19
N GLU A 240 23.98 15.56 -13.80
CA GLU A 240 24.35 16.94 -13.46
C GLU A 240 23.42 17.54 -12.39
N ILE A 241 22.12 17.19 -12.41
CA ILE A 241 21.16 17.57 -11.39
C ILE A 241 20.97 16.42 -10.39
N TYR A 242 20.91 16.76 -9.09
CA TYR A 242 20.64 15.76 -8.05
C TYR A 242 19.19 15.32 -8.14
N PHE A 243 18.95 14.03 -8.37
CA PHE A 243 17.59 13.52 -8.59
C PHE A 243 17.30 12.39 -7.60
N GLY A 244 16.32 12.61 -6.73
CA GLY A 244 15.76 11.59 -5.83
C GLY A 244 14.30 11.35 -6.13
N THR A 245 13.82 10.13 -5.85
CA THR A 245 12.41 9.78 -6.08
C THR A 245 11.85 8.97 -4.93
N PHE A 246 10.55 9.03 -4.78
CA PHE A 246 9.81 8.01 -4.05
C PHE A 246 9.47 6.87 -5.00
N ASP A 247 9.32 5.70 -4.40
CA ASP A 247 8.95 4.43 -5.03
C ASP A 247 10.00 3.87 -6.00
N LEU A 248 9.79 2.63 -6.36
CA LEU A 248 10.59 1.89 -7.32
C LEU A 248 9.72 1.47 -8.51
N GLY A 249 10.36 1.35 -9.65
CA GLY A 249 9.79 0.86 -10.89
C GLY A 249 10.93 0.49 -11.83
N ALA A 250 10.63 -0.20 -12.92
CA ALA A 250 11.66 -0.69 -13.83
C ALA A 250 12.52 0.46 -14.41
N GLU A 251 11.92 1.58 -14.79
CA GLU A 251 12.64 2.74 -15.32
C GLU A 251 13.44 3.48 -14.24
N ILE A 252 12.89 3.60 -13.02
CA ILE A 252 13.58 4.18 -11.88
C ILE A 252 14.83 3.35 -11.53
N VAL A 253 14.73 2.02 -11.48
CA VAL A 253 15.87 1.13 -11.22
C VAL A 253 16.97 1.29 -12.29
N LYS A 254 16.59 1.39 -13.58
CA LYS A 254 17.55 1.68 -14.66
C LYS A 254 18.22 3.03 -14.47
N ALA A 255 17.45 4.06 -14.08
CA ALA A 255 17.95 5.41 -13.86
C ALA A 255 18.87 5.51 -12.62
N ILE A 256 18.64 4.70 -11.58
CA ILE A 256 19.59 4.58 -10.45
C ILE A 256 20.87 3.89 -10.93
N LYS A 257 20.75 2.84 -11.73
CA LYS A 257 21.89 2.06 -12.25
C LYS A 257 22.81 2.89 -13.14
N ASP A 258 22.25 3.73 -14.01
CA ASP A 258 23.00 4.59 -14.91
C ASP A 258 23.44 5.94 -14.26
N GLY A 259 22.96 6.23 -13.03
CA GLY A 259 23.36 7.43 -12.27
C GLY A 259 22.51 8.67 -12.56
N THR A 260 21.44 8.56 -13.34
CA THR A 260 20.46 9.64 -13.55
C THR A 260 19.73 9.97 -12.24
N ILE A 261 19.38 8.94 -11.44
CA ILE A 261 18.78 9.06 -10.11
C ILE A 261 19.80 8.61 -9.07
N GLN A 262 19.98 9.38 -8.02
CA GLN A 262 20.90 9.08 -6.91
C GLN A 262 20.32 8.06 -5.93
N TRP A 263 19.01 8.11 -5.71
CA TRP A 263 18.31 7.17 -4.81
C TRP A 263 16.80 7.15 -5.07
N GLY A 264 16.18 6.01 -4.78
CA GLY A 264 14.73 5.85 -4.64
C GLY A 264 14.37 5.50 -3.20
N ILE A 265 13.23 5.95 -2.72
CA ILE A 265 12.65 5.50 -1.45
C ILE A 265 11.69 4.36 -1.74
N ASP A 266 12.01 3.19 -1.22
CA ASP A 266 11.12 2.03 -1.23
C ASP A 266 10.24 2.07 0.02
N GLN A 267 8.97 2.33 -0.16
CA GLN A 267 7.97 2.25 0.91
C GLN A 267 7.49 0.82 1.17
N GLN A 268 8.05 -0.15 0.46
CA GLN A 268 7.75 -1.58 0.56
C GLN A 268 6.27 -1.92 0.37
N PRO A 269 5.71 -1.65 -0.82
CA PRO A 269 4.28 -1.90 -1.11
C PRO A 269 3.87 -3.35 -0.87
N PHE A 270 4.77 -4.29 -1.04
CA PHE A 270 4.54 -5.69 -0.70
C PHE A 270 4.01 -5.85 0.72
N LEU A 271 4.66 -5.22 1.70
CA LEU A 271 4.24 -5.31 3.10
C LEU A 271 2.88 -4.65 3.35
N GLN A 272 2.55 -3.60 2.59
CA GLN A 272 1.29 -2.86 2.74
C GLN A 272 0.05 -3.66 2.30
N ALA A 273 0.21 -4.69 1.47
CA ALA A 273 -0.88 -5.60 1.11
C ALA A 273 -0.77 -6.96 1.82
N TYR A 274 0.43 -7.52 1.91
CA TYR A 274 0.66 -8.84 2.48
C TYR A 274 0.31 -8.89 3.97
N LEU A 275 0.82 -7.95 4.77
CA LEU A 275 0.60 -7.95 6.22
C LEU A 275 -0.85 -7.72 6.62
N PRO A 276 -1.64 -6.83 6.01
CA PRO A 276 -3.07 -6.71 6.31
C PRO A 276 -3.86 -8.01 6.17
N VAL A 277 -3.58 -8.82 5.15
CA VAL A 277 -4.24 -10.14 5.00
C VAL A 277 -3.89 -11.05 6.17
N ILE A 278 -2.59 -11.13 6.54
CA ILE A 278 -2.14 -11.92 7.70
C ILE A 278 -2.80 -11.44 8.99
N VAL A 279 -2.85 -10.12 9.19
CA VAL A 279 -3.45 -9.51 10.39
C VAL A 279 -4.95 -9.81 10.47
N LEU A 280 -5.69 -9.56 9.38
CA LEU A 280 -7.14 -9.83 9.33
C LEU A 280 -7.46 -11.30 9.55
N THR A 281 -6.69 -12.21 8.92
CA THR A 281 -6.86 -13.67 9.10
C THR A 281 -6.65 -14.06 10.56
N ASN A 282 -5.56 -13.60 11.19
CA ASN A 282 -5.28 -13.91 12.58
C ASN A 282 -6.30 -13.27 13.53
N TYR A 283 -6.77 -12.06 13.22
CA TYR A 283 -7.82 -11.40 13.99
C TYR A 283 -9.13 -12.17 13.94
N LYS A 284 -9.54 -12.63 12.75
CA LYS A 284 -10.78 -13.42 12.57
C LYS A 284 -10.70 -14.79 13.22
N ARG A 285 -9.57 -15.50 13.06
CA ARG A 285 -9.42 -16.89 13.54
C ARG A 285 -9.12 -16.97 15.03
N TYR A 286 -8.32 -16.03 15.55
CA TYR A 286 -7.73 -16.15 16.89
C TYR A 286 -7.97 -14.94 17.78
N GLY A 287 -8.53 -13.84 17.27
CA GLY A 287 -8.74 -12.59 18.02
C GLY A 287 -7.43 -11.88 18.37
N VAL A 288 -6.33 -12.14 17.65
CA VAL A 288 -5.03 -11.51 17.90
C VAL A 288 -4.78 -10.36 16.92
N LEU A 289 -4.21 -9.28 17.43
CA LEU A 289 -3.93 -8.06 16.68
C LEU A 289 -2.55 -7.51 17.11
N PRO A 290 -1.71 -7.00 16.19
CA PRO A 290 -0.52 -6.25 16.56
C PRO A 290 -0.87 -5.05 17.45
N GLY A 291 -0.01 -4.76 18.43
CA GLY A 291 -0.26 -3.68 19.40
C GLY A 291 -0.05 -2.27 18.86
N ASN A 292 0.54 -2.12 17.66
CA ASN A 292 0.84 -0.85 17.02
C ASN A 292 0.61 -0.91 15.51
N ASN A 293 0.53 0.28 14.89
CA ASN A 293 0.57 0.43 13.44
C ASN A 293 1.88 -0.14 12.86
N ILE A 294 1.89 -0.50 11.58
CA ILE A 294 3.04 -1.10 10.92
C ILE A 294 3.64 -0.09 9.94
N ASN A 295 4.84 0.37 10.21
CA ASN A 295 5.60 1.22 9.28
C ASN A 295 6.30 0.33 8.25
N SER A 296 5.96 0.50 6.96
CA SER A 296 6.54 -0.26 5.86
C SER A 296 7.82 0.37 5.26
N GLY A 297 8.07 1.65 5.51
CA GLY A 297 9.22 2.42 5.02
C GLY A 297 9.65 3.52 5.99
N PRO A 298 10.58 4.40 5.59
CA PRO A 298 11.30 4.45 4.32
C PRO A 298 12.53 3.52 4.23
N GLY A 299 12.77 2.96 3.06
CA GLY A 299 14.01 2.27 2.71
C GLY A 299 14.72 2.99 1.55
N PHE A 300 15.97 3.44 1.73
CA PHE A 300 16.72 4.04 0.64
C PHE A 300 17.36 2.98 -0.25
N VAL A 301 17.06 3.02 -1.53
CA VAL A 301 17.68 2.20 -2.57
C VAL A 301 18.61 3.09 -3.40
N THR A 302 19.90 2.80 -3.31
CA THR A 302 20.97 3.44 -4.08
C THR A 302 21.59 2.43 -5.04
N LYS A 303 22.48 2.87 -5.91
CA LYS A 303 23.20 2.00 -6.86
C LYS A 303 23.83 0.78 -6.18
N ASP A 304 24.38 0.96 -4.98
CA ASP A 304 25.06 -0.13 -4.25
C ASP A 304 24.07 -1.16 -3.66
N ALA A 305 22.77 -0.80 -3.52
CA ALA A 305 21.72 -1.66 -2.99
C ALA A 305 20.85 -2.31 -4.09
N LEU A 306 21.09 -2.02 -5.36
CA LEU A 306 20.23 -2.45 -6.47
C LEU A 306 20.15 -3.96 -6.63
N GLU A 307 21.23 -4.70 -6.36
CA GLU A 307 21.26 -6.16 -6.55
C GLU A 307 20.12 -6.86 -5.79
N MET A 308 19.74 -6.33 -4.61
CA MET A 308 18.67 -6.88 -3.76
C MET A 308 17.26 -6.60 -4.29
N VAL A 309 17.09 -5.54 -5.09
CA VAL A 309 15.76 -5.06 -5.51
C VAL A 309 15.51 -5.21 -7.02
N GLU A 310 16.56 -5.18 -7.85
CA GLU A 310 16.47 -5.14 -9.32
C GLU A 310 15.63 -6.30 -9.89
N LYS A 311 15.77 -7.48 -9.30
CA LYS A 311 15.06 -8.68 -9.77
C LYS A 311 13.55 -8.59 -9.60
N PHE A 312 13.08 -7.84 -8.61
CA PHE A 312 11.67 -7.80 -8.20
C PHE A 312 11.04 -6.40 -8.30
N ALA A 313 11.78 -5.42 -8.84
CA ALA A 313 11.27 -4.06 -9.01
C ALA A 313 10.08 -4.04 -9.97
N GLY A 314 8.96 -3.48 -9.53
CA GLY A 314 7.68 -3.46 -10.27
C GLY A 314 6.88 -4.76 -10.19
N GLU A 315 7.38 -5.81 -9.51
CA GLU A 315 6.67 -7.07 -9.27
C GLU A 315 6.39 -7.29 -7.78
N TYR A 316 7.43 -7.27 -6.94
CA TYR A 316 7.35 -7.41 -5.48
C TYR A 316 8.06 -6.29 -4.71
N ARG A 317 8.66 -5.37 -5.43
CA ARG A 317 9.40 -4.23 -4.85
C ARG A 317 9.12 -2.96 -5.62
#